data_9edc3feb43c22045a442ab57514dbeff
#
_entry.id   9edc3feb43c22045a442ab57514dbeff
#
_cell.length_a   1.000
_cell.length_b   1.000
_cell.length_c   1.000
_cell.angle_alpha   90.00
_cell.angle_beta   90.00
_cell.angle_gamma   90.00
#
_symmetry.space_group_name_H-M   'P 1'
#
loop_
_entity.id
_entity.type
_entity.pdbx_description
1 polymer ?
#
loop_
_entity_poly.entity_id
_entity_poly.type
_entity_poly.pdbx_seq_one_letter_code
_entity_poly.pdbx_strand_id
1 'polypeptide(L)'
;MGQLALESIAYTKDALLEKKNIDKIYDLEKKINEYERQLSEFISLMDLSTLNEKEQLQVKHALLAVSDVERIGDHCRNIADMAKDLEEDAFSQSAKDDIEIISNQCYKTLRWALDLRADLDVTKIEKVEKHETKVDKMQDQMREGHIQRLIDKKCQVEAGIIFLDSVSDYERISDHAENLAKYVVEEEEKF
;
A
#
# COMPACT_ATOMS: atom_id res chain seq x y z
N MET A 1 -13.50 1.83 -1.61
CA MET A 1 -12.30 1.64 -0.78
C MET A 1 -11.02 1.88 -1.58
N GLY A 2 -10.70 1.10 -2.61
CA GLY A 2 -9.42 1.19 -3.34
C GLY A 2 -9.03 2.59 -3.82
N GLN A 3 -9.98 3.39 -4.29
CA GLN A 3 -9.71 4.77 -4.70
C GLN A 3 -9.30 5.67 -3.52
N LEU A 4 -9.85 5.43 -2.31
CA LEU A 4 -9.45 6.15 -1.10
C LEU A 4 -8.02 5.75 -0.67
N ALA A 5 -7.69 4.47 -0.78
CA ALA A 5 -6.34 3.98 -0.51
C ALA A 5 -5.32 4.58 -1.50
N LEU A 6 -5.67 4.66 -2.79
CA LEU A 6 -4.82 5.28 -3.81
C LEU A 6 -4.58 6.78 -3.52
N GLU A 7 -5.61 7.50 -3.08
CA GLU A 7 -5.51 8.89 -2.65
C GLU A 7 -4.63 9.02 -1.39
N SER A 8 -4.77 8.08 -0.44
CA SER A 8 -3.97 8.07 0.79
C SER A 8 -2.47 7.90 0.48
N ILE A 9 -2.10 6.95 -0.39
CA ILE A 9 -0.70 6.77 -0.82
C ILE A 9 -0.15 8.06 -1.45
N ALA A 10 -0.94 8.77 -2.26
CA ALA A 10 -0.48 10.01 -2.89
C ALA A 10 -0.08 11.09 -1.85
N TYR A 11 -0.67 11.06 -0.65
CA TYR A 11 -0.36 12.02 0.41
C TYR A 11 0.80 11.60 1.32
N THR A 12 1.21 10.32 1.36
CA THR A 12 2.23 9.83 2.30
C THR A 12 3.58 10.51 2.13
N LYS A 13 4.02 10.74 0.88
CA LYS A 13 5.29 11.44 0.63
C LYS A 13 5.25 12.90 1.09
N ASP A 14 4.13 13.60 0.86
CA ASP A 14 3.97 14.99 1.30
C ASP A 14 3.96 15.07 2.84
N ALA A 15 3.39 14.05 3.50
CA ALA A 15 3.43 13.93 4.95
C ALA A 15 4.86 13.79 5.48
N LEU A 16 5.65 12.86 4.92
CA LEU A 16 7.03 12.62 5.34
C LEU A 16 7.98 13.76 5.01
N LEU A 17 7.85 14.36 3.81
CA LEU A 17 8.81 15.34 3.30
C LEU A 17 8.48 16.77 3.70
N GLU A 18 7.20 17.09 3.89
CA GLU A 18 6.72 18.45 4.06
C GLU A 18 5.77 18.63 5.25
N LYS A 19 5.47 17.56 6.00
CA LYS A 19 4.47 17.51 7.09
C LYS A 19 3.07 17.98 6.65
N LYS A 20 2.74 17.78 5.37
CA LYS A 20 1.46 18.16 4.78
C LYS A 20 0.52 16.97 4.65
N ASN A 21 -0.76 17.23 4.58
CA ASN A 21 -1.81 16.25 4.31
C ASN A 21 -1.97 15.11 5.35
N ILE A 22 -1.31 15.17 6.50
CA ILE A 22 -1.40 14.16 7.57
C ILE A 22 -2.86 13.92 7.98
N ASP A 23 -3.61 14.99 8.27
CA ASP A 23 -5.01 14.88 8.69
C ASP A 23 -5.89 14.25 7.59
N LYS A 24 -5.56 14.50 6.30
CA LYS A 24 -6.27 13.85 5.19
C LYS A 24 -6.05 12.34 5.15
N ILE A 25 -4.85 11.88 5.46
CA ILE A 25 -4.56 10.44 5.55
C ILE A 25 -5.40 9.80 6.65
N TYR A 26 -5.50 10.42 7.82
CA TYR A 26 -6.37 9.92 8.91
C TYR A 26 -7.85 9.91 8.53
N ASP A 27 -8.33 10.95 7.86
CA ASP A 27 -9.73 11.01 7.39
C ASP A 27 -10.03 9.93 6.34
N LEU A 28 -9.05 9.62 5.47
CA LEU A 28 -9.18 8.56 4.46
C LEU A 28 -9.15 7.18 5.10
N GLU A 29 -8.22 6.92 6.03
CA GLU A 29 -8.12 5.67 6.77
C GLU A 29 -9.41 5.39 7.54
N LYS A 30 -9.95 6.38 8.26
CA LYS A 30 -11.23 6.24 8.96
C LYS A 30 -12.39 5.86 8.04
N LYS A 31 -12.43 6.42 6.83
CA LYS A 31 -13.43 6.04 5.82
C LYS A 31 -13.20 4.63 5.30
N ILE A 32 -11.95 4.23 5.07
CA ILE A 32 -11.60 2.88 4.63
C ILE A 32 -12.06 1.86 5.67
N ASN A 33 -11.80 2.08 6.96
CA ASN A 33 -12.23 1.21 8.06
C ASN A 33 -13.76 1.12 8.17
N GLU A 34 -14.47 2.23 7.96
CA GLU A 34 -15.92 2.21 7.96
C GLU A 34 -16.48 1.39 6.79
N TYR A 35 -15.89 1.49 5.59
CA TYR A 35 -16.26 0.65 4.45
C TYR A 35 -15.91 -0.82 4.66
N GLU A 36 -14.73 -1.10 5.24
CA GLU A 36 -14.33 -2.47 5.60
C GLU A 36 -15.39 -3.11 6.50
N ARG A 37 -15.75 -2.43 7.60
CA ARG A 37 -16.74 -2.92 8.55
C ARG A 37 -18.10 -3.18 7.88
N GLN A 38 -18.60 -2.23 7.05
CA GLN A 38 -19.88 -2.37 6.37
C GLN A 38 -19.89 -3.49 5.34
N LEU A 39 -18.81 -3.63 4.56
CA LEU A 39 -18.69 -4.67 3.55
C LEU A 39 -18.53 -6.06 4.18
N SER A 40 -17.72 -6.18 5.24
CA SER A 40 -17.56 -7.44 5.99
C SER A 40 -18.85 -7.87 6.65
N GLU A 41 -19.61 -6.94 7.24
CA GLU A 41 -20.95 -7.21 7.79
C GLU A 41 -21.92 -7.67 6.69
N PHE A 42 -21.98 -6.96 5.57
CA PHE A 42 -22.83 -7.34 4.44
C PHE A 42 -22.51 -8.73 3.90
N ILE A 43 -21.23 -9.04 3.69
CA ILE A 43 -20.77 -10.35 3.20
C ILE A 43 -21.12 -11.46 4.21
N SER A 44 -20.99 -11.19 5.52
CA SER A 44 -21.29 -12.17 6.57
C SER A 44 -22.76 -12.57 6.65
N LEU A 45 -23.66 -11.75 6.11
CA LEU A 45 -25.11 -12.01 6.05
C LEU A 45 -25.53 -12.78 4.79
N MET A 46 -24.61 -13.03 3.85
CA MET A 46 -24.92 -13.77 2.62
C MET A 46 -25.10 -15.27 2.91
N ASP A 47 -26.15 -15.86 2.34
CA ASP A 47 -26.33 -17.32 2.36
C ASP A 47 -25.47 -17.97 1.28
N LEU A 48 -24.26 -18.37 1.65
CA LEU A 48 -23.30 -18.99 0.74
C LEU A 48 -23.74 -20.34 0.20
N SER A 49 -24.75 -21.01 0.84
CA SER A 49 -25.24 -22.31 0.40
C SER A 49 -26.04 -22.23 -0.92
N THR A 50 -26.51 -21.04 -1.28
CA THR A 50 -27.24 -20.79 -2.54
C THR A 50 -26.32 -20.47 -3.72
N LEU A 51 -25.03 -20.26 -3.47
CA LEU A 51 -24.04 -19.87 -4.46
C LEU A 51 -23.34 -21.07 -5.08
N ASN A 52 -23.03 -21.01 -6.36
CA ASN A 52 -22.16 -21.98 -7.02
C ASN A 52 -20.67 -21.79 -6.60
N GLU A 53 -19.80 -22.72 -6.97
CA GLU A 53 -18.38 -22.71 -6.57
C GLU A 53 -17.64 -21.46 -7.03
N LYS A 54 -17.93 -20.94 -8.21
CA LYS A 54 -17.32 -19.69 -8.73
C LYS A 54 -17.76 -18.49 -7.87
N GLU A 55 -19.06 -18.38 -7.61
CA GLU A 55 -19.62 -17.32 -6.78
C GLU A 55 -19.09 -17.35 -5.34
N GLN A 56 -18.95 -18.55 -4.74
CA GLN A 56 -18.35 -18.70 -3.42
C GLN A 56 -16.88 -18.24 -3.40
N LEU A 57 -16.11 -18.56 -4.44
CA LEU A 57 -14.73 -18.09 -4.58
C LEU A 57 -14.68 -16.57 -4.71
N GLN A 58 -15.55 -15.96 -5.52
CA GLN A 58 -15.64 -14.51 -5.68
C GLN A 58 -15.98 -13.80 -4.36
N VAL A 59 -16.90 -14.34 -3.57
CA VAL A 59 -17.24 -13.81 -2.24
C VAL A 59 -16.04 -13.90 -1.29
N LYS A 60 -15.33 -15.02 -1.28
CA LYS A 60 -14.09 -15.18 -0.51
C LYS A 60 -13.04 -14.14 -0.90
N HIS A 61 -12.79 -13.97 -2.19
CA HIS A 61 -11.81 -13.02 -2.68
C HIS A 61 -12.24 -11.56 -2.47
N ALA A 62 -13.54 -11.28 -2.53
CA ALA A 62 -14.05 -9.95 -2.17
C ALA A 62 -13.74 -9.60 -0.71
N LEU A 63 -13.93 -10.55 0.22
CA LEU A 63 -13.61 -10.35 1.63
C LEU A 63 -12.10 -10.14 1.86
N LEU A 64 -11.26 -10.95 1.21
CA LEU A 64 -9.80 -10.79 1.27
C LEU A 64 -9.36 -9.44 0.69
N ALA A 65 -9.92 -9.04 -0.46
CA ALA A 65 -9.63 -7.75 -1.07
C ALA A 65 -10.04 -6.56 -0.19
N VAL A 66 -11.15 -6.66 0.52
CA VAL A 66 -11.59 -5.64 1.50
C VAL A 66 -10.55 -5.50 2.61
N SER A 67 -10.04 -6.62 3.14
CA SER A 67 -9.00 -6.62 4.17
C SER A 67 -7.67 -6.06 3.65
N ASP A 68 -7.24 -6.44 2.43
CA ASP A 68 -5.99 -5.90 1.86
C ASP A 68 -6.06 -4.39 1.63
N VAL A 69 -7.21 -3.84 1.21
CA VAL A 69 -7.37 -2.39 1.07
C VAL A 69 -7.35 -1.68 2.42
N GLU A 70 -7.90 -2.28 3.46
CA GLU A 70 -7.81 -1.76 4.84
C GLU A 70 -6.35 -1.73 5.30
N ARG A 71 -5.58 -2.82 5.08
CA ARG A 71 -4.15 -2.89 5.39
C ARG A 71 -3.34 -1.80 4.69
N ILE A 72 -3.64 -1.53 3.41
CA ILE A 72 -3.02 -0.40 2.69
C ILE A 72 -3.31 0.92 3.40
N GLY A 73 -4.54 1.14 3.85
CA GLY A 73 -4.92 2.33 4.63
C GLY A 73 -4.15 2.44 5.94
N ASP A 74 -4.02 1.34 6.68
CA ASP A 74 -3.27 1.26 7.93
C ASP A 74 -1.78 1.61 7.74
N HIS A 75 -1.13 1.06 6.70
CA HIS A 75 0.27 1.39 6.39
C HIS A 75 0.44 2.86 6.00
N CYS A 76 -0.50 3.45 5.26
CA CYS A 76 -0.48 4.89 4.98
C CYS A 76 -0.60 5.72 6.27
N ARG A 77 -1.43 5.29 7.21
CA ARG A 77 -1.56 5.92 8.53
C ARG A 77 -0.29 5.79 9.35
N ASN A 78 0.37 4.61 9.38
CA ASN A 78 1.66 4.44 10.04
C ASN A 78 2.69 5.45 9.51
N ILE A 79 2.76 5.63 8.20
CA ILE A 79 3.63 6.64 7.58
C ILE A 79 3.26 8.06 8.05
N ALA A 80 1.97 8.37 8.17
CA ALA A 80 1.53 9.67 8.67
C ALA A 80 1.87 9.88 10.16
N ASP A 81 1.78 8.83 10.98
CA ASP A 81 2.19 8.85 12.40
C ASP A 81 3.70 9.12 12.52
N MET A 82 4.53 8.40 11.75
CA MET A 82 5.97 8.63 11.70
C MET A 82 6.32 10.05 11.22
N ALA A 83 5.58 10.59 10.27
CA ALA A 83 5.78 11.95 9.80
C ALA A 83 5.56 13.01 10.90
N LYS A 84 4.68 12.78 11.89
CA LYS A 84 4.48 13.70 13.03
C LYS A 84 5.71 13.77 13.93
N ASP A 85 6.32 12.62 14.17
CA ASP A 85 7.44 12.49 15.10
C ASP A 85 8.78 12.92 14.45
N LEU A 86 8.84 12.99 13.12
CA LEU A 86 10.03 13.40 12.39
C LEU A 86 10.31 14.88 12.59
N GLU A 87 11.56 15.27 12.89
CA GLU A 87 11.98 16.66 12.91
C GLU A 87 12.00 17.28 11.49
N GLU A 88 11.82 18.60 11.41
CA GLU A 88 11.93 19.30 10.12
C GLU A 88 13.32 19.10 9.52
N ASP A 89 13.38 18.85 8.21
CA ASP A 89 14.63 18.62 7.46
C ASP A 89 15.55 17.51 7.99
N ALA A 90 15.01 16.54 8.78
CA ALA A 90 15.79 15.45 9.34
C ALA A 90 16.35 14.49 8.27
N PHE A 91 15.68 14.37 7.11
CA PHE A 91 16.14 13.53 6.02
C PHE A 91 17.22 14.17 5.16
N SER A 92 18.26 13.40 4.81
CA SER A 92 19.20 13.79 3.76
C SER A 92 18.51 13.89 2.40
N GLN A 93 19.08 14.64 1.45
CA GLN A 93 18.51 14.75 0.10
C GLN A 93 18.32 13.38 -0.54
N SER A 94 19.29 12.46 -0.43
CA SER A 94 19.14 11.12 -0.99
C SER A 94 18.01 10.31 -0.34
N ALA A 95 17.72 10.49 0.96
CA ALA A 95 16.58 9.85 1.61
C ALA A 95 15.25 10.44 1.12
N LYS A 96 15.19 11.76 0.90
CA LYS A 96 14.03 12.43 0.29
C LYS A 96 13.75 11.90 -1.12
N ASP A 97 14.79 11.77 -1.94
CA ASP A 97 14.70 11.23 -3.30
C ASP A 97 14.23 9.75 -3.28
N ASP A 98 14.76 8.94 -2.37
CA ASP A 98 14.35 7.54 -2.17
C ASP A 98 12.85 7.44 -1.83
N ILE A 99 12.36 8.25 -0.87
CA ILE A 99 10.93 8.28 -0.47
C ILE A 99 10.04 8.69 -1.64
N GLU A 100 10.43 9.68 -2.42
CA GLU A 100 9.67 10.10 -3.59
C GLU A 100 9.56 8.99 -4.64
N ILE A 101 10.65 8.29 -4.88
CA ILE A 101 10.71 7.20 -5.88
C ILE A 101 9.86 6.01 -5.45
N ILE A 102 9.99 5.55 -4.19
CA ILE A 102 9.26 4.37 -3.72
C ILE A 102 7.77 4.65 -3.60
N SER A 103 7.36 5.80 -3.07
CA SER A 103 5.94 6.17 -2.95
C SER A 103 5.25 6.22 -4.32
N ASN A 104 5.92 6.83 -5.33
CA ASN A 104 5.41 6.85 -6.70
C ASN A 104 5.33 5.45 -7.32
N GLN A 105 6.21 4.53 -6.93
CA GLN A 105 6.18 3.16 -7.43
C GLN A 105 5.02 2.37 -6.81
N CYS A 106 4.80 2.47 -5.49
CA CYS A 106 3.66 1.87 -4.79
C CYS A 106 2.31 2.39 -5.33
N TYR A 107 2.22 3.70 -5.59
CA TYR A 107 1.04 4.27 -6.23
C TYR A 107 0.73 3.58 -7.57
N LYS A 108 1.76 3.29 -8.39
CA LYS A 108 1.58 2.60 -9.67
C LYS A 108 1.16 1.16 -9.48
N THR A 109 1.73 0.43 -8.50
CA THR A 109 1.32 -0.95 -8.21
C THR A 109 -0.16 -1.01 -7.88
N LEU A 110 -0.62 -0.21 -6.91
CA LEU A 110 -2.04 -0.17 -6.53
C LEU A 110 -2.93 0.28 -7.69
N ARG A 111 -2.53 1.29 -8.46
CA ARG A 111 -3.29 1.76 -9.60
C ARG A 111 -3.53 0.66 -10.62
N TRP A 112 -2.49 -0.09 -11.02
CA TRP A 112 -2.62 -1.20 -11.95
C TRP A 112 -3.44 -2.36 -11.39
N ALA A 113 -3.32 -2.66 -10.09
CA ALA A 113 -4.14 -3.67 -9.42
C ALA A 113 -5.63 -3.29 -9.43
N LEU A 114 -5.95 -2.04 -9.14
CA LEU A 114 -7.34 -1.54 -9.20
C LEU A 114 -7.90 -1.52 -10.63
N ASP A 115 -7.10 -1.13 -11.62
CA ASP A 115 -7.50 -1.13 -13.02
C ASP A 115 -7.74 -2.56 -13.53
N LEU A 116 -6.89 -3.54 -13.12
CA LEU A 116 -7.09 -4.97 -13.41
C LEU A 116 -8.42 -5.47 -12.82
N ARG A 117 -8.66 -5.16 -11.54
CA ARG A 117 -9.87 -5.59 -10.83
C ARG A 117 -11.14 -4.94 -11.40
N ALA A 118 -11.08 -3.68 -11.83
CA ALA A 118 -12.22 -2.97 -12.42
C ALA A 118 -12.60 -3.51 -13.79
N ASP A 119 -11.60 -3.84 -14.61
CA ASP A 119 -11.80 -4.28 -15.99
C ASP A 119 -11.87 -5.81 -16.10
N LEU A 120 -11.51 -6.57 -15.05
CA LEU A 120 -11.30 -8.02 -15.04
C LEU A 120 -10.31 -8.48 -16.13
N ASP A 121 -9.35 -7.61 -16.46
CA ASP A 121 -8.35 -7.86 -17.50
C ASP A 121 -7.08 -8.46 -16.89
N VAL A 122 -7.04 -9.80 -16.80
CA VAL A 122 -5.92 -10.55 -16.23
C VAL A 122 -4.58 -10.32 -16.94
N THR A 123 -4.58 -9.82 -18.19
CA THR A 123 -3.33 -9.50 -18.89
C THR A 123 -2.54 -8.37 -18.24
N LYS A 124 -3.18 -7.60 -17.36
CA LYS A 124 -2.53 -6.54 -16.58
C LYS A 124 -1.70 -7.06 -15.41
N ILE A 125 -1.80 -8.36 -15.05
CA ILE A 125 -1.06 -8.93 -13.93
C ILE A 125 0.45 -8.73 -14.07
N GLU A 126 1.01 -8.93 -15.25
CA GLU A 126 2.44 -8.71 -15.50
C GLU A 126 2.92 -7.28 -15.17
N LYS A 127 2.02 -6.29 -15.31
CA LYS A 127 2.33 -4.91 -14.93
C LYS A 127 2.35 -4.73 -13.41
N VAL A 128 1.40 -5.36 -12.71
CA VAL A 128 1.35 -5.32 -11.24
C VAL A 128 2.60 -5.96 -10.68
N GLU A 129 2.91 -7.21 -11.05
CA GLU A 129 4.08 -7.97 -10.61
C GLU A 129 5.40 -7.24 -10.92
N LYS A 130 5.50 -6.63 -12.10
CA LYS A 130 6.67 -5.83 -12.47
C LYS A 130 6.86 -4.61 -11.56
N HIS A 131 5.76 -3.96 -11.16
CA HIS A 131 5.83 -2.79 -10.29
C HIS A 131 6.12 -3.19 -8.85
N GLU A 132 5.53 -4.29 -8.38
CA GLU A 132 5.76 -4.88 -7.07
C GLU A 132 7.22 -5.33 -6.92
N THR A 133 7.72 -6.21 -7.78
CA THR A 133 9.14 -6.65 -7.80
C THR A 133 10.13 -5.46 -7.83
N LYS A 134 9.71 -4.34 -8.40
CA LYS A 134 10.53 -3.14 -8.40
C LYS A 134 10.53 -2.44 -7.04
N VAL A 135 9.40 -2.47 -6.30
CA VAL A 135 9.33 -1.95 -4.92
C VAL A 135 10.22 -2.77 -4.01
N ASP A 136 10.18 -4.11 -4.09
CA ASP A 136 11.04 -5.00 -3.32
C ASP A 136 12.53 -4.70 -3.51
N LYS A 137 12.95 -4.60 -4.77
CA LYS A 137 14.34 -4.25 -5.08
C LYS A 137 14.73 -2.86 -4.57
N MET A 138 13.79 -1.91 -4.62
CA MET A 138 14.02 -0.57 -4.07
C MET A 138 14.18 -0.62 -2.55
N GLN A 139 13.34 -1.38 -1.84
CA GLN A 139 13.44 -1.56 -0.40
C GLN A 139 14.83 -2.07 -0.01
N ASP A 140 15.31 -3.14 -0.65
CA ASP A 140 16.63 -3.70 -0.37
C ASP A 140 17.76 -2.68 -0.61
N GLN A 141 17.75 -2.00 -1.77
CA GLN A 141 18.74 -1.00 -2.13
C GLN A 141 18.72 0.21 -1.17
N MET A 142 17.55 0.68 -0.80
CA MET A 142 17.37 1.81 0.10
C MET A 142 17.83 1.47 1.52
N ARG A 143 17.57 0.23 1.97
CA ARG A 143 18.06 -0.28 3.27
C ARG A 143 19.58 -0.33 3.29
N GLU A 144 20.22 -0.92 2.27
CA GLU A 144 21.68 -0.97 2.16
C GLU A 144 22.31 0.42 2.09
N GLY A 145 21.75 1.30 1.25
CA GLY A 145 22.19 2.68 1.10
C GLY A 145 22.07 3.46 2.42
N HIS A 146 21.00 3.22 3.18
CA HIS A 146 20.81 3.87 4.48
C HIS A 146 21.83 3.39 5.52
N ILE A 147 22.11 2.08 5.59
CA ILE A 147 23.17 1.53 6.48
C ILE A 147 24.50 2.21 6.16
N GLN A 148 24.84 2.39 4.88
CA GLN A 148 26.07 3.09 4.51
C GLN A 148 26.08 4.55 4.96
N ARG A 149 24.94 5.26 4.83
CA ARG A 149 24.80 6.65 5.33
C ARG A 149 24.99 6.77 6.85
N LEU A 150 24.53 5.75 7.61
CA LEU A 150 24.77 5.68 9.07
C LEU A 150 26.24 5.49 9.40
N ILE A 151 26.90 4.55 8.71
CA ILE A 151 28.35 4.31 8.89
C ILE A 151 29.16 5.57 8.58
N ASP A 152 28.81 6.28 7.53
CA ASP A 152 29.45 7.53 7.09
C ASP A 152 29.08 8.74 7.97
N LYS A 153 28.22 8.57 8.98
CA LYS A 153 27.68 9.65 9.84
C LYS A 153 27.01 10.79 9.04
N LYS A 154 26.30 10.42 7.96
CA LYS A 154 25.60 11.38 7.07
C LYS A 154 24.12 11.53 7.38
N CYS A 155 23.59 10.81 8.37
CA CYS A 155 22.21 10.90 8.82
C CYS A 155 22.10 10.75 10.33
N GLN A 156 21.00 11.28 10.89
CA GLN A 156 20.64 11.09 12.29
C GLN A 156 20.00 9.71 12.49
N VAL A 157 20.24 9.09 13.65
CA VAL A 157 19.78 7.73 13.92
C VAL A 157 18.24 7.66 13.97
N GLU A 158 17.61 8.63 14.63
CA GLU A 158 16.17 8.71 14.78
C GLU A 158 15.46 8.86 13.43
N ALA A 159 15.93 9.77 12.59
CA ALA A 159 15.43 9.93 11.21
C ALA A 159 15.68 8.68 10.37
N GLY A 160 16.77 7.97 10.66
CA GLY A 160 17.11 6.72 10.00
C GLY A 160 16.15 5.58 10.29
N ILE A 161 15.67 5.46 11.52
CA ILE A 161 14.65 4.48 11.90
C ILE A 161 13.35 4.78 11.15
N ILE A 162 12.88 6.04 11.19
CA ILE A 162 11.67 6.46 10.47
C ILE A 162 11.79 6.19 8.96
N PHE A 163 12.96 6.44 8.36
CA PHE A 163 13.20 6.14 6.95
C PHE A 163 13.01 4.65 6.66
N LEU A 164 13.66 3.77 7.43
CA LEU A 164 13.58 2.32 7.22
C LEU A 164 12.18 1.75 7.43
N ASP A 165 11.47 2.23 8.46
CA ASP A 165 10.10 1.82 8.73
C ASP A 165 9.15 2.30 7.63
N SER A 166 9.32 3.54 7.14
CA SER A 166 8.54 4.07 6.02
C SER A 166 8.76 3.26 4.73
N VAL A 167 10.00 2.90 4.44
CA VAL A 167 10.34 2.07 3.27
C VAL A 167 9.71 0.67 3.39
N SER A 168 9.66 0.10 4.61
CA SER A 168 8.99 -1.18 4.88
C SER A 168 7.47 -1.06 4.72
N ASP A 169 6.85 0.02 5.18
CA ASP A 169 5.41 0.24 4.97
C ASP A 169 5.06 0.39 3.48
N TYR A 170 5.91 1.04 2.67
CA TYR A 170 5.71 1.12 1.22
C TYR A 170 5.78 -0.26 0.54
N GLU A 171 6.69 -1.12 0.93
CA GLU A 171 6.75 -2.50 0.42
C GLU A 171 5.48 -3.27 0.76
N ARG A 172 5.02 -3.23 2.03
CA ARG A 172 3.77 -3.89 2.45
C ARG A 172 2.55 -3.36 1.71
N ILE A 173 2.48 -2.06 1.43
CA ILE A 173 1.44 -1.48 0.57
C ILE A 173 1.47 -2.12 -0.82
N SER A 174 2.65 -2.33 -1.38
CA SER A 174 2.81 -2.95 -2.71
C SER A 174 2.41 -4.41 -2.71
N ASP A 175 2.76 -5.19 -1.69
CA ASP A 175 2.35 -6.57 -1.49
C ASP A 175 0.83 -6.72 -1.43
N HIS A 176 0.16 -5.91 -0.60
CA HIS A 176 -1.30 -5.92 -0.51
C HIS A 176 -1.97 -5.50 -1.82
N ALA A 177 -1.36 -4.57 -2.56
CA ALA A 177 -1.85 -4.19 -3.89
C ALA A 177 -1.72 -5.34 -4.90
N GLU A 178 -0.64 -6.12 -4.87
CA GLU A 178 -0.46 -7.30 -5.73
C GLU A 178 -1.51 -8.38 -5.41
N ASN A 179 -1.82 -8.62 -4.14
CA ASN A 179 -2.86 -9.56 -3.73
C ASN A 179 -4.21 -9.24 -4.39
N LEU A 180 -4.59 -7.94 -4.47
CA LEU A 180 -5.83 -7.53 -5.13
C LEU A 180 -5.91 -7.99 -6.59
N ALA A 181 -4.80 -8.01 -7.29
CA ALA A 181 -4.72 -8.48 -8.67
C ALA A 181 -4.73 -10.02 -8.74
N LYS A 182 -3.98 -10.70 -7.88
CA LYS A 182 -3.89 -12.17 -7.82
C LYS A 182 -5.25 -12.81 -7.58
N TYR A 183 -6.13 -12.24 -6.76
CA TYR A 183 -7.47 -12.76 -6.54
C TYR A 183 -8.30 -12.81 -7.83
N VAL A 184 -8.19 -11.81 -8.69
CA VAL A 184 -8.92 -11.80 -9.97
C VAL A 184 -8.34 -12.85 -10.93
N VAL A 185 -7.02 -13.02 -10.96
CA VAL A 185 -6.37 -14.05 -11.79
C VAL A 185 -6.82 -15.46 -11.36
N GLU A 186 -6.82 -15.74 -10.04
CA GLU A 186 -7.29 -17.02 -9.51
C GLU A 186 -8.77 -17.31 -9.86
N GLU A 187 -9.62 -16.27 -9.89
CA GLU A 187 -11.03 -16.40 -10.26
C GLU A 187 -11.20 -16.78 -11.74
N GLU A 188 -10.40 -16.21 -12.62
CA GLU A 188 -10.50 -16.44 -14.07
C GLU A 188 -9.77 -17.72 -14.53
N GLU A 189 -8.69 -18.14 -13.85
CA GLU A 189 -7.97 -19.37 -14.18
C GLU A 189 -8.71 -20.64 -13.73
N LYS A 190 -9.52 -20.55 -12.69
CA LYS A 190 -10.19 -21.71 -12.10
C LYS A 190 -11.48 -22.08 -12.81
N PHE A 191 -12.11 -21.19 -13.55
CA PHE A 191 -13.40 -21.36 -14.19
C PHE A 191 -13.45 -20.87 -15.63
#